data_8de4019ca685f713cd11c974e72376f7
#
_entry.id   8de4019ca685f713cd11c974e72376f7
#
_cell.length_a   1.000
_cell.length_b   1.000
_cell.length_c   1.000
_cell.angle_alpha   90.00
_cell.angle_beta   90.00
_cell.angle_gamma   90.00
#
_symmetry.space_group_name_H-M   'P 1'
#
loop_
_entity.id
_entity.type
_entity.pdbx_description
1 polymer ?
#
loop_
_entity_poly.entity_id
_entity_poly.type
_entity_poly.pdbx_seq_one_letter_code
_entity_poly.pdbx_strand_id
1 'polypeptide(L)'
;PEKLNISTKTKTPMRPITLLFMTMLTMTILAQETERNIWPEKKPADVSIKEGKMKQTMGKDAILRIEQMPTPTLQKYPVTNSPKGKVVIVCPGGGYNILAVNHEGTEIAQWLNALGHTAYVLRYRVPNNREGALQDVQRAIRIARAENPGKQIGVMGFSAGASLTARAATRFHTPSYTATDEIDQLSARPDFAALIYPAYMDEGENHTLTPELTITEQTPPFFVFQTADDPYGNSALVISQALRNQKIPVQLHIYEKGGHGYGLRAHLAEAASKWTKLMETWLMTL
;
A
#
# COMPACT_ATOMS: atom_id res chain seq x y z
N PRO A 1 39.73 -59.32 -70.43
CA PRO A 1 38.87 -58.17 -70.16
C PRO A 1 38.02 -58.43 -68.95
N GLU A 2 38.48 -57.90 -67.78
CA GLU A 2 37.83 -58.01 -66.48
C GLU A 2 36.75 -56.96 -66.33
N LYS A 3 35.58 -57.41 -65.95
CA LYS A 3 34.46 -56.52 -65.60
C LYS A 3 34.59 -56.08 -64.14
N LEU A 4 34.77 -54.80 -63.92
CA LEU A 4 34.75 -54.17 -62.63
C LEU A 4 33.30 -54.13 -62.07
N ASN A 5 33.11 -54.70 -60.89
CA ASN A 5 31.82 -54.76 -60.20
C ASN A 5 31.74 -53.55 -59.22
N ILE A 6 30.91 -52.58 -59.57
CA ILE A 6 30.72 -51.38 -58.67
C ILE A 6 29.57 -51.67 -57.73
N SER A 7 29.91 -51.90 -56.45
CA SER A 7 28.97 -52.04 -55.37
C SER A 7 28.33 -50.66 -54.98
N THR A 8 27.06 -50.51 -55.20
CA THR A 8 26.27 -49.35 -54.81
C THR A 8 25.91 -49.48 -53.35
N LYS A 9 26.55 -48.67 -52.50
CA LYS A 9 26.16 -48.47 -51.10
C LYS A 9 24.86 -47.65 -51.00
N THR A 10 23.80 -48.27 -50.54
CA THR A 10 22.51 -47.65 -50.21
C THR A 10 22.68 -46.75 -49.02
N LYS A 11 22.41 -45.45 -49.19
CA LYS A 11 22.33 -44.47 -48.12
C LYS A 11 21.01 -44.64 -47.39
N THR A 12 21.06 -44.98 -46.12
CA THR A 12 19.91 -44.97 -45.18
C THR A 12 19.46 -43.53 -44.94
N PRO A 13 18.17 -43.18 -45.04
CA PRO A 13 17.71 -41.84 -44.77
C PRO A 13 17.74 -41.55 -43.25
N MET A 14 18.44 -40.48 -42.88
CA MET A 14 18.38 -39.93 -41.52
C MET A 14 16.97 -39.41 -41.26
N ARG A 15 16.32 -39.94 -40.23
CA ARG A 15 15.06 -39.40 -39.70
C ARG A 15 15.35 -38.07 -38.99
N PRO A 16 14.55 -37.01 -39.22
CA PRO A 16 14.70 -35.77 -38.49
C PRO A 16 14.28 -35.99 -37.03
N ILE A 17 15.19 -35.70 -36.07
CA ILE A 17 14.89 -35.61 -34.65
C ILE A 17 14.11 -34.29 -34.47
N THR A 18 12.79 -34.41 -34.37
CA THR A 18 11.93 -33.27 -33.97
C THR A 18 12.19 -32.99 -32.50
N LEU A 19 13.01 -31.97 -32.22
CA LEU A 19 13.24 -31.44 -30.88
C LEU A 19 11.97 -30.72 -30.46
N LEU A 20 11.14 -31.38 -29.64
CA LEU A 20 9.94 -30.83 -29.05
C LEU A 20 10.40 -29.87 -27.94
N PHE A 21 10.51 -28.58 -28.24
CA PHE A 21 10.65 -27.53 -27.21
C PHE A 21 9.35 -27.45 -26.42
N MET A 22 9.30 -28.16 -25.30
CA MET A 22 8.26 -28.03 -24.31
C MET A 22 8.55 -26.75 -23.53
N THR A 23 7.99 -25.62 -23.98
CA THR A 23 7.97 -24.37 -23.20
C THR A 23 7.13 -24.62 -21.97
N MET A 24 7.78 -24.88 -20.84
CA MET A 24 7.16 -24.82 -19.53
C MET A 24 6.74 -23.36 -19.28
N LEU A 25 5.49 -23.07 -19.58
CA LEU A 25 4.82 -21.86 -19.14
C LEU A 25 4.64 -22.01 -17.62
N THR A 26 5.60 -21.52 -16.85
CA THR A 26 5.46 -21.38 -15.40
C THR A 26 4.36 -20.35 -15.16
N MET A 27 3.12 -20.80 -15.05
CA MET A 27 2.06 -20.01 -14.42
C MET A 27 2.51 -19.79 -12.97
N THR A 28 3.03 -18.61 -12.69
CA THR A 28 3.14 -18.09 -11.34
C THR A 28 1.69 -17.97 -10.84
N ILE A 29 1.22 -18.97 -10.13
CA ILE A 29 -0.01 -18.86 -9.34
C ILE A 29 0.34 -17.79 -8.30
N LEU A 30 -0.06 -16.55 -8.56
CA LEU A 30 -0.13 -15.53 -7.53
C LEU A 30 -1.05 -16.10 -6.46
N ALA A 31 -0.49 -16.44 -5.31
CA ALA A 31 -1.26 -16.91 -4.19
C ALA A 31 -2.31 -15.84 -3.90
N GLN A 32 -3.55 -16.11 -4.27
CA GLN A 32 -4.67 -15.23 -4.03
C GLN A 32 -4.93 -15.26 -2.54
N GLU A 33 -4.48 -14.23 -1.85
CA GLU A 33 -4.61 -14.19 -0.41
C GLU A 33 -6.02 -13.84 0.01
N THR A 34 -6.41 -14.53 1.05
CA THR A 34 -7.72 -14.34 1.67
C THR A 34 -7.80 -13.00 2.36
N GLU A 35 -8.76 -12.20 1.95
CA GLU A 35 -9.24 -11.06 2.70
C GLU A 35 -9.83 -11.55 4.02
N ARG A 36 -9.44 -10.92 5.13
CA ARG A 36 -9.94 -11.29 6.46
C ARG A 36 -10.37 -10.08 7.27
N ASN A 37 -11.29 -10.30 8.18
CA ASN A 37 -11.65 -9.34 9.22
C ASN A 37 -10.44 -9.09 10.11
N ILE A 38 -10.22 -7.82 10.51
CA ILE A 38 -9.12 -7.46 11.41
C ILE A 38 -9.49 -7.55 12.87
N TRP A 39 -10.78 -7.45 13.19
CA TRP A 39 -11.28 -7.54 14.56
C TRP A 39 -11.73 -8.95 14.88
N PRO A 40 -11.43 -9.48 16.08
CA PRO A 40 -11.93 -10.77 16.55
C PRO A 40 -13.45 -10.70 16.75
N GLU A 41 -14.11 -11.85 16.88
CA GLU A 41 -15.55 -11.92 17.19
C GLU A 41 -15.89 -11.14 18.46
N LYS A 42 -15.09 -11.33 19.52
CA LYS A 42 -15.15 -10.53 20.75
C LYS A 42 -14.25 -9.30 20.61
N LYS A 43 -14.72 -8.33 19.84
CA LYS A 43 -14.02 -7.05 19.65
C LYS A 43 -14.04 -6.19 20.92
N PRO A 44 -13.13 -5.21 21.05
CA PRO A 44 -13.15 -4.21 22.13
C PRO A 44 -14.50 -3.47 22.17
N ALA A 45 -14.97 -3.13 23.38
CA ALA A 45 -16.26 -2.45 23.57
C ALA A 45 -16.27 -1.05 22.94
N ASP A 46 -15.12 -0.40 22.87
CA ASP A 46 -14.91 0.92 22.25
C ASP A 46 -14.70 0.87 20.72
N VAL A 47 -14.69 -0.34 20.11
CA VAL A 47 -14.70 -0.51 18.67
C VAL A 47 -16.13 -0.66 18.15
N SER A 48 -16.67 0.43 17.62
CA SER A 48 -17.99 0.45 17.03
C SER A 48 -17.94 -0.10 15.60
N ILE A 49 -18.48 -1.31 15.39
CA ILE A 49 -18.72 -1.88 14.06
C ILE A 49 -20.23 -1.81 13.81
N LYS A 50 -20.61 -1.13 12.74
CA LYS A 50 -22.00 -1.03 12.32
C LYS A 50 -22.46 -2.36 11.70
N GLU A 51 -23.68 -2.76 11.95
CA GLU A 51 -24.30 -3.83 11.19
C GLU A 51 -24.55 -3.37 9.75
N GLY A 52 -24.39 -4.29 8.80
CA GLY A 52 -24.64 -3.98 7.40
C GLY A 52 -23.73 -4.78 6.46
N LYS A 53 -24.03 -4.65 5.18
CA LYS A 53 -23.22 -5.25 4.12
C LYS A 53 -22.33 -4.19 3.50
N MET A 54 -21.16 -4.61 3.03
CA MET A 54 -20.30 -3.78 2.20
C MET A 54 -21.08 -3.35 0.94
N LYS A 55 -21.01 -2.06 0.62
CA LYS A 55 -21.55 -1.51 -0.63
C LYS A 55 -20.39 -1.02 -1.48
N GLN A 56 -20.35 -1.47 -2.73
CA GLN A 56 -19.31 -1.10 -3.67
C GLN A 56 -19.87 -0.83 -5.07
N THR A 57 -19.22 0.05 -5.81
CA THR A 57 -19.61 0.45 -7.16
C THR A 57 -18.36 0.60 -8.04
N MET A 58 -18.41 0.04 -9.25
CA MET A 58 -17.40 0.28 -10.27
C MET A 58 -17.77 1.53 -11.05
N GLY A 59 -16.92 2.55 -11.00
CA GLY A 59 -17.09 3.79 -11.77
C GLY A 59 -16.75 3.60 -13.27
N LYS A 60 -17.21 4.53 -14.10
CA LYS A 60 -16.86 4.58 -15.54
C LYS A 60 -15.35 4.80 -15.76
N ASP A 61 -14.66 5.36 -14.80
CA ASP A 61 -13.20 5.55 -14.71
C ASP A 61 -12.44 4.28 -14.30
N ALA A 62 -13.12 3.14 -14.25
CA ALA A 62 -12.59 1.85 -13.79
C ALA A 62 -12.02 1.90 -12.35
N ILE A 63 -12.54 2.77 -11.50
CA ILE A 63 -12.23 2.79 -10.08
C ILE A 63 -13.32 2.07 -9.30
N LEU A 64 -12.93 1.02 -8.55
CA LEU A 64 -13.80 0.32 -7.62
C LEU A 64 -13.88 1.12 -6.32
N ARG A 65 -15.05 1.67 -6.02
CA ARG A 65 -15.33 2.45 -4.82
C ARG A 65 -16.11 1.61 -3.82
N ILE A 66 -15.59 1.46 -2.62
CA ILE A 66 -16.35 0.93 -1.49
C ILE A 66 -16.99 2.13 -0.78
N GLU A 67 -18.31 2.25 -0.87
CA GLU A 67 -19.09 3.36 -0.31
C GLU A 67 -19.51 3.09 1.15
N GLN A 68 -19.51 1.84 1.55
CA GLN A 68 -19.83 1.44 2.91
C GLN A 68 -18.98 0.22 3.30
N MET A 69 -18.16 0.39 4.33
CA MET A 69 -17.33 -0.66 4.91
C MET A 69 -17.63 -0.79 6.41
N PRO A 70 -18.67 -1.52 6.78
CA PRO A 70 -19.07 -1.63 8.19
C PRO A 70 -18.07 -2.46 9.01
N THR A 71 -17.55 -3.53 8.42
CA THR A 71 -16.56 -4.42 9.04
C THR A 71 -15.24 -4.30 8.28
N PRO A 72 -14.19 -3.72 8.89
CA PRO A 72 -12.93 -3.50 8.20
C PRO A 72 -12.19 -4.81 7.94
N THR A 73 -11.51 -4.88 6.80
CA THR A 73 -10.77 -6.06 6.37
C THR A 73 -9.35 -5.73 5.96
N LEU A 74 -8.50 -6.75 6.00
CA LEU A 74 -7.11 -6.68 5.58
C LEU A 74 -6.85 -7.78 4.55
N GLN A 75 -6.39 -7.39 3.37
CA GLN A 75 -5.99 -8.30 2.31
C GLN A 75 -4.48 -8.29 2.15
N LYS A 76 -3.84 -9.43 2.31
CA LYS A 76 -2.39 -9.58 2.24
C LYS A 76 -1.97 -9.94 0.82
N TYR A 77 -0.89 -9.39 0.36
CA TYR A 77 -0.19 -9.66 -0.89
C TYR A 77 1.25 -10.05 -0.53
N PRO A 78 1.56 -11.35 -0.39
CA PRO A 78 2.87 -11.78 0.09
C PRO A 78 3.91 -11.73 -1.00
N VAL A 79 5.17 -11.61 -0.57
CA VAL A 79 6.33 -11.93 -1.39
C VAL A 79 7.15 -12.99 -0.66
N THR A 80 7.44 -14.08 -1.34
CA THR A 80 8.32 -15.14 -0.85
C THR A 80 9.77 -14.85 -1.25
N ASN A 81 10.72 -15.23 -0.40
CA ASN A 81 12.16 -15.15 -0.68
C ASN A 81 12.71 -13.73 -0.91
N SER A 82 12.16 -12.72 -0.22
CA SER A 82 12.71 -11.35 -0.22
C SER A 82 13.28 -10.97 1.15
N PRO A 83 14.56 -11.32 1.45
CA PRO A 83 15.17 -11.05 2.77
C PRO A 83 15.17 -9.56 3.14
N LYS A 84 15.38 -8.69 2.15
CA LYS A 84 15.39 -7.23 2.33
C LYS A 84 14.02 -6.57 2.12
N GLY A 85 13.01 -7.36 1.77
CA GLY A 85 11.66 -6.86 1.56
C GLY A 85 11.07 -6.31 2.85
N LYS A 86 10.42 -5.17 2.76
CA LYS A 86 9.66 -4.54 3.83
C LYS A 86 8.20 -5.00 3.77
N VAL A 87 7.44 -4.65 4.79
CA VAL A 87 6.00 -4.87 4.83
C VAL A 87 5.31 -3.52 4.79
N VAL A 88 4.36 -3.33 3.89
CA VAL A 88 3.69 -2.04 3.70
C VAL A 88 2.18 -2.22 3.79
N ILE A 89 1.55 -1.51 4.72
CA ILE A 89 0.09 -1.40 4.79
C ILE A 89 -0.33 -0.25 3.90
N VAL A 90 -1.20 -0.52 2.94
CA VAL A 90 -1.73 0.45 1.98
C VAL A 90 -3.11 0.91 2.44
N CYS A 91 -3.27 2.22 2.61
CA CYS A 91 -4.51 2.88 2.99
C CYS A 91 -5.06 3.66 1.78
N PRO A 92 -6.07 3.16 1.06
CA PRO A 92 -6.68 3.88 -0.06
C PRO A 92 -7.30 5.20 0.36
N GLY A 93 -7.40 6.16 -0.56
CA GLY A 93 -8.13 7.40 -0.37
C GLY A 93 -9.62 7.28 -0.66
N GLY A 94 -10.28 8.43 -0.70
CA GLY A 94 -11.71 8.56 -0.94
C GLY A 94 -12.42 9.48 0.05
N GLY A 95 -11.72 10.47 0.61
CA GLY A 95 -12.28 11.52 1.45
C GLY A 95 -12.86 11.05 2.78
N TYR A 96 -12.51 9.87 3.28
CA TYR A 96 -13.18 9.15 4.38
C TYR A 96 -14.66 8.83 4.13
N ASN A 97 -15.15 9.04 2.90
CA ASN A 97 -16.51 8.74 2.49
C ASN A 97 -16.60 7.41 1.73
N ILE A 98 -15.56 7.10 0.98
CA ILE A 98 -15.41 5.87 0.19
C ILE A 98 -13.97 5.34 0.31
N LEU A 99 -13.69 4.18 -0.31
CA LEU A 99 -12.34 3.69 -0.57
C LEU A 99 -12.16 3.44 -2.06
N ALA A 100 -11.15 4.04 -2.70
CA ALA A 100 -10.76 3.78 -4.09
C ALA A 100 -9.89 2.50 -4.17
N VAL A 101 -10.48 1.34 -3.86
CA VAL A 101 -9.78 0.15 -3.38
C VAL A 101 -8.89 -0.54 -4.41
N ASN A 102 -9.25 -0.52 -5.71
CA ASN A 102 -8.36 -1.07 -6.73
C ASN A 102 -7.25 -0.09 -7.10
N HIS A 103 -7.62 1.15 -7.33
CA HIS A 103 -6.77 2.22 -7.83
C HIS A 103 -5.65 2.61 -6.85
N GLU A 104 -6.00 2.77 -5.57
CA GLU A 104 -5.09 3.18 -4.49
C GLU A 104 -4.84 2.06 -3.46
N GLY A 105 -5.25 0.84 -3.79
CA GLY A 105 -5.05 -0.35 -2.95
C GLY A 105 -4.41 -1.49 -3.73
N THR A 106 -5.20 -2.26 -4.49
CA THR A 106 -4.75 -3.48 -5.18
C THR A 106 -3.62 -3.19 -6.19
N GLU A 107 -3.75 -2.15 -7.03
CA GLU A 107 -2.72 -1.76 -7.99
C GLU A 107 -1.40 -1.42 -7.27
N ILE A 108 -1.49 -0.72 -6.14
CA ILE A 108 -0.33 -0.36 -5.31
C ILE A 108 0.31 -1.60 -4.66
N ALA A 109 -0.50 -2.52 -4.14
CA ALA A 109 0.01 -3.74 -3.54
C ALA A 109 0.76 -4.60 -4.56
N GLN A 110 0.25 -4.71 -5.79
CA GLN A 110 0.91 -5.42 -6.88
C GLN A 110 2.24 -4.76 -7.28
N TRP A 111 2.28 -3.42 -7.33
CA TRP A 111 3.51 -2.67 -7.57
C TRP A 111 4.55 -2.91 -6.47
N LEU A 112 4.16 -2.86 -5.20
CA LEU A 112 5.04 -3.18 -4.06
C LEU A 112 5.57 -4.62 -4.14
N ASN A 113 4.73 -5.58 -4.53
CA ASN A 113 5.16 -6.97 -4.72
C ASN A 113 6.21 -7.10 -5.84
N ALA A 114 6.03 -6.38 -6.95
CA ALA A 114 7.03 -6.37 -8.04
C ALA A 114 8.40 -5.83 -7.58
N LEU A 115 8.42 -4.96 -6.54
CA LEU A 115 9.64 -4.48 -5.89
C LEU A 115 10.17 -5.42 -4.79
N GLY A 116 9.49 -6.53 -4.50
CA GLY A 116 9.90 -7.48 -3.48
C GLY A 116 9.42 -7.14 -2.06
N HIS A 117 8.40 -6.31 -1.91
CA HIS A 117 7.79 -5.94 -0.63
C HIS A 117 6.46 -6.66 -0.43
N THR A 118 6.23 -7.22 0.75
CA THR A 118 4.89 -7.71 1.13
C THR A 118 3.98 -6.51 1.37
N ALA A 119 2.78 -6.54 0.80
CA ALA A 119 1.79 -5.50 0.98
C ALA A 119 0.52 -6.02 1.66
N TYR A 120 -0.14 -5.14 2.37
CA TYR A 120 -1.47 -5.35 2.94
C TYR A 120 -2.36 -4.21 2.50
N VAL A 121 -3.51 -4.48 1.89
CA VAL A 121 -4.52 -3.46 1.59
C VAL A 121 -5.53 -3.41 2.73
N LEU A 122 -5.59 -2.28 3.42
CA LEU A 122 -6.55 -2.06 4.50
C LEU A 122 -7.83 -1.43 3.94
N ARG A 123 -8.95 -2.14 4.07
CA ARG A 123 -10.28 -1.59 3.83
C ARG A 123 -10.84 -1.13 5.18
N TYR A 124 -10.49 0.11 5.53
CA TYR A 124 -10.90 0.70 6.81
C TYR A 124 -12.35 1.19 6.78
N ARG A 125 -12.92 1.42 7.96
CA ARG A 125 -14.32 1.83 8.12
C ARG A 125 -14.63 3.17 7.46
N VAL A 126 -15.59 3.16 6.54
CA VAL A 126 -16.19 4.32 5.88
C VAL A 126 -17.73 4.13 5.83
N PRO A 127 -18.54 5.20 5.66
CA PRO A 127 -18.17 6.61 5.57
C PRO A 127 -18.04 7.30 6.94
N ASN A 128 -17.40 8.47 6.94
CA ASN A 128 -17.39 9.45 8.04
C ASN A 128 -16.99 8.86 9.42
N ASN A 129 -15.96 8.04 9.45
CA ASN A 129 -15.50 7.38 10.67
C ASN A 129 -13.97 7.47 10.83
N ARG A 130 -13.43 8.70 11.01
CA ARG A 130 -11.99 8.95 11.11
C ARG A 130 -11.36 8.22 12.32
N GLU A 131 -12.03 8.20 13.47
CA GLU A 131 -11.54 7.49 14.66
C GLU A 131 -11.58 5.97 14.48
N GLY A 132 -12.65 5.45 13.89
CA GLY A 132 -12.71 4.03 13.54
C GLY A 132 -11.62 3.63 12.55
N ALA A 133 -11.34 4.47 11.55
CA ALA A 133 -10.24 4.22 10.61
C ALA A 133 -8.87 4.21 11.32
N LEU A 134 -8.66 5.09 12.32
CA LEU A 134 -7.44 5.07 13.13
C LEU A 134 -7.30 3.77 13.94
N GLN A 135 -8.38 3.31 14.58
CA GLN A 135 -8.41 2.01 15.26
C GLN A 135 -8.03 0.88 14.29
N ASP A 136 -8.60 0.90 13.08
CA ASP A 136 -8.38 -0.13 12.07
C ASP A 136 -6.93 -0.16 11.60
N VAL A 137 -6.30 0.98 11.32
CA VAL A 137 -4.89 1.01 10.89
C VAL A 137 -3.95 0.63 12.02
N GLN A 138 -4.20 1.04 13.26
CA GLN A 138 -3.40 0.60 14.42
C GLN A 138 -3.48 -0.92 14.61
N ARG A 139 -4.67 -1.51 14.47
CA ARG A 139 -4.85 -2.96 14.50
C ARG A 139 -4.15 -3.66 13.33
N ALA A 140 -4.24 -3.12 12.12
CA ALA A 140 -3.57 -3.65 10.94
C ALA A 140 -2.03 -3.66 11.08
N ILE A 141 -1.44 -2.62 11.68
CA ILE A 141 0.00 -2.56 11.97
C ILE A 141 0.39 -3.69 12.93
N ARG A 142 -0.35 -3.91 14.00
CA ARG A 142 -0.09 -4.99 14.97
C ARG A 142 -0.19 -6.37 14.33
N ILE A 143 -1.22 -6.60 13.51
CA ILE A 143 -1.38 -7.84 12.73
C ILE A 143 -0.19 -8.06 11.80
N ALA A 144 0.17 -7.05 11.01
CA ALA A 144 1.29 -7.14 10.09
C ALA A 144 2.61 -7.42 10.83
N ARG A 145 2.80 -6.83 12.01
CA ARG A 145 3.97 -7.05 12.86
C ARG A 145 4.03 -8.48 13.43
N ALA A 146 2.90 -9.01 13.87
CA ALA A 146 2.79 -10.40 14.34
C ALA A 146 3.13 -11.42 13.24
N GLU A 147 2.69 -11.17 12.01
CA GLU A 147 2.89 -12.08 10.90
C GLU A 147 4.26 -11.98 10.23
N ASN A 148 5.00 -10.91 10.48
CA ASN A 148 6.28 -10.65 9.83
C ASN A 148 7.36 -10.27 10.85
N PRO A 149 7.72 -11.18 11.78
CA PRO A 149 8.70 -10.89 12.82
C PRO A 149 10.05 -10.47 12.22
N GLY A 150 10.63 -9.41 12.78
CA GLY A 150 11.91 -8.86 12.34
C GLY A 150 11.88 -8.01 11.07
N LYS A 151 10.70 -7.83 10.43
CA LYS A 151 10.55 -6.93 9.27
C LYS A 151 10.16 -5.52 9.69
N GLN A 152 10.58 -4.53 8.92
CA GLN A 152 10.08 -3.17 9.04
C GLN A 152 8.65 -3.11 8.50
N ILE A 153 7.75 -2.51 9.29
CA ILE A 153 6.33 -2.33 8.95
C ILE A 153 6.08 -0.85 8.65
N GLY A 154 5.80 -0.52 7.40
CA GLY A 154 5.42 0.83 7.00
C GLY A 154 3.94 0.97 6.71
N VAL A 155 3.46 2.21 6.70
CA VAL A 155 2.12 2.55 6.23
C VAL A 155 2.25 3.54 5.07
N MET A 156 1.53 3.28 3.99
CA MET A 156 1.45 4.13 2.81
C MET A 156 -0.01 4.50 2.57
N GLY A 157 -0.28 5.77 2.39
CA GLY A 157 -1.63 6.24 2.14
C GLY A 157 -1.74 7.24 1.00
N PHE A 158 -2.93 7.32 0.45
CA PHE A 158 -3.30 8.14 -0.69
C PHE A 158 -4.41 9.10 -0.29
N SER A 159 -4.31 10.41 -0.58
CA SER A 159 -5.36 11.38 -0.28
C SER A 159 -5.79 11.33 1.21
N ALA A 160 -7.05 11.02 1.49
CA ALA A 160 -7.54 10.78 2.86
C ALA A 160 -6.85 9.58 3.55
N GLY A 161 -6.42 8.56 2.79
CA GLY A 161 -5.61 7.46 3.31
C GLY A 161 -4.22 7.94 3.75
N ALA A 162 -3.67 9.00 3.14
CA ALA A 162 -2.45 9.64 3.60
C ALA A 162 -2.67 10.40 4.92
N SER A 163 -3.83 11.05 5.10
CA SER A 163 -4.23 11.59 6.40
C SER A 163 -4.30 10.50 7.48
N LEU A 164 -4.89 9.36 7.16
CA LEU A 164 -4.93 8.20 8.06
C LEU A 164 -3.52 7.68 8.38
N THR A 165 -2.64 7.62 7.39
CA THR A 165 -1.22 7.23 7.56
C THR A 165 -0.49 8.18 8.49
N ALA A 166 -0.65 9.50 8.33
CA ALA A 166 -0.06 10.49 9.22
C ALA A 166 -0.57 10.35 10.66
N ARG A 167 -1.88 10.12 10.84
CA ARG A 167 -2.48 9.84 12.15
C ARG A 167 -1.89 8.58 12.79
N ALA A 168 -1.74 7.49 12.04
CA ALA A 168 -1.10 6.27 12.53
C ALA A 168 0.35 6.51 12.96
N ALA A 169 1.09 7.33 12.22
CA ALA A 169 2.50 7.64 12.46
C ALA A 169 2.75 8.68 13.57
N THR A 170 1.74 9.43 13.99
CA THR A 170 1.86 10.50 15.01
C THR A 170 1.05 10.25 16.27
N ARG A 171 0.06 9.34 16.24
CA ARG A 171 -0.85 9.04 17.39
C ARG A 171 -0.69 7.61 17.93
N PHE A 172 0.40 6.94 17.66
CA PHE A 172 0.65 5.56 18.10
C PHE A 172 0.90 5.42 19.61
N HIS A 173 1.25 6.49 20.30
CA HIS A 173 1.49 6.50 21.76
C HIS A 173 0.21 6.31 22.57
N THR A 174 -0.90 6.79 22.04
CA THR A 174 -2.20 6.68 22.70
C THR A 174 -3.00 5.57 21.99
N PRO A 175 -3.27 4.45 22.67
CA PRO A 175 -4.15 3.43 22.11
C PRO A 175 -5.51 4.05 21.76
N SER A 176 -5.98 3.83 20.55
CA SER A 176 -7.30 4.31 20.11
C SER A 176 -8.43 3.34 20.45
N TYR A 177 -8.09 2.19 21.05
CA TYR A 177 -9.03 1.16 21.51
C TYR A 177 -8.41 0.33 22.64
N THR A 178 -9.28 -0.34 23.41
CA THR A 178 -8.88 -1.23 24.50
C THR A 178 -8.33 -2.56 23.95
N ALA A 179 -7.15 -2.97 24.43
CA ALA A 179 -6.52 -4.23 24.03
C ALA A 179 -7.38 -5.44 24.43
N THR A 180 -7.52 -6.44 23.54
CA THR A 180 -8.33 -7.64 23.76
C THR A 180 -7.62 -8.96 23.54
N ASP A 181 -6.51 -8.98 22.84
CA ASP A 181 -5.73 -10.19 22.55
C ASP A 181 -4.21 -9.90 22.57
N GLU A 182 -3.42 -10.95 22.36
CA GLU A 182 -1.95 -10.85 22.35
C GLU A 182 -1.41 -9.95 21.24
N ILE A 183 -2.11 -9.86 20.11
CA ILE A 183 -1.71 -8.98 19.00
C ILE A 183 -1.73 -7.53 19.44
N ASP A 184 -2.67 -7.16 20.30
CA ASP A 184 -2.81 -5.78 20.82
C ASP A 184 -1.68 -5.36 21.77
N GLN A 185 -0.85 -6.29 22.23
CA GLN A 185 0.36 -5.99 23.01
C GLN A 185 1.52 -5.52 22.13
N LEU A 186 1.44 -5.75 20.82
CA LEU A 186 2.45 -5.31 19.87
C LEU A 186 2.34 -3.81 19.61
N SER A 187 3.45 -3.18 19.24
CA SER A 187 3.48 -1.76 18.90
C SER A 187 2.65 -1.45 17.66
N ALA A 188 1.78 -0.44 17.76
CA ALA A 188 1.06 0.16 16.64
C ALA A 188 1.89 1.24 15.90
N ARG A 189 3.13 1.52 16.32
CA ARG A 189 4.01 2.48 15.65
C ARG A 189 4.49 1.90 14.33
N PRO A 190 4.24 2.54 13.18
CA PRO A 190 4.88 2.14 11.93
C PRO A 190 6.38 2.51 11.96
N ASP A 191 7.19 1.76 11.22
CA ASP A 191 8.62 2.01 11.14
C ASP A 191 8.96 3.09 10.12
N PHE A 192 8.04 3.37 9.19
CA PHE A 192 8.08 4.48 8.23
C PHE A 192 6.66 4.82 7.73
N ALA A 193 6.49 6.02 7.18
CA ALA A 193 5.23 6.50 6.63
C ALA A 193 5.42 7.10 5.24
N ALA A 194 4.51 6.81 4.30
CA ALA A 194 4.51 7.38 2.96
C ALA A 194 3.16 8.03 2.63
N LEU A 195 3.21 9.29 2.23
CA LEU A 195 2.04 10.13 1.96
C LEU A 195 2.05 10.54 0.50
N ILE A 196 1.08 10.07 -0.26
CA ILE A 196 0.94 10.39 -1.69
C ILE A 196 -0.28 11.29 -1.87
N TYR A 197 -0.05 12.48 -2.41
CA TYR A 197 -1.01 13.59 -2.52
C TYR A 197 -1.90 13.72 -1.28
N PRO A 198 -1.27 13.96 -0.09
CA PRO A 198 -1.98 14.00 1.17
C PRO A 198 -3.05 15.10 1.21
N ALA A 199 -4.16 14.79 1.91
CA ALA A 199 -5.22 15.73 2.20
C ALA A 199 -5.47 15.82 3.72
N TYR A 200 -6.15 16.87 4.17
CA TYR A 200 -6.65 17.04 5.55
C TYR A 200 -5.55 17.12 6.62
N MET A 201 -4.39 17.67 6.28
CA MET A 201 -3.31 17.91 7.25
C MET A 201 -3.17 19.37 7.65
N ASP A 202 -3.95 20.23 7.04
CA ASP A 202 -3.96 21.69 7.23
C ASP A 202 -5.32 22.19 7.77
N GLU A 203 -5.99 21.36 8.59
CA GLU A 203 -7.28 21.69 9.21
C GLU A 203 -7.12 22.52 10.51
N GLY A 204 -5.89 22.94 10.86
CA GLY A 204 -5.63 23.88 11.96
C GLY A 204 -6.00 25.31 11.59
N GLU A 205 -5.99 26.20 12.60
CA GLU A 205 -6.29 27.63 12.40
C GLU A 205 -5.34 28.23 11.36
N ASN A 206 -5.88 29.02 10.42
CA ASN A 206 -5.15 29.63 9.31
C ASN A 206 -4.37 28.59 8.45
N HIS A 207 -4.97 27.43 8.22
CA HIS A 207 -4.37 26.35 7.43
C HIS A 207 -3.05 25.82 8.01
N THR A 208 -2.86 25.88 9.31
CA THR A 208 -1.74 25.24 10.00
C THR A 208 -1.98 23.73 10.14
N LEU A 209 -0.97 23.02 10.63
CA LEU A 209 -1.04 21.58 10.88
C LEU A 209 -2.28 21.22 11.71
N THR A 210 -3.01 20.20 11.25
CA THR A 210 -4.16 19.63 11.98
C THR A 210 -3.76 19.31 13.42
N PRO A 211 -4.47 19.86 14.44
CA PRO A 211 -4.01 19.85 15.84
C PRO A 211 -3.79 18.47 16.47
N GLU A 212 -4.48 17.45 15.97
CA GLU A 212 -4.35 16.07 16.47
C GLU A 212 -3.07 15.36 16.00
N LEU A 213 -2.34 15.90 15.01
CA LEU A 213 -1.08 15.34 14.53
C LEU A 213 0.08 15.77 15.43
N THR A 214 0.32 14.98 16.48
CA THR A 214 1.38 15.25 17.47
C THR A 214 2.70 14.66 17.02
N ILE A 215 3.61 15.50 16.54
CA ILE A 215 4.94 15.07 16.12
C ILE A 215 5.89 15.09 17.31
N THR A 216 6.52 13.95 17.57
CA THR A 216 7.49 13.73 18.66
C THR A 216 8.79 13.19 18.09
N GLU A 217 9.85 13.13 18.88
CA GLU A 217 11.12 12.49 18.50
C GLU A 217 11.01 11.01 18.12
N GLN A 218 9.92 10.34 18.53
CA GLN A 218 9.63 8.95 18.19
C GLN A 218 8.80 8.80 16.91
N THR A 219 8.37 9.90 16.29
CA THR A 219 7.70 9.88 15.00
C THR A 219 8.62 9.24 13.95
N PRO A 220 8.16 8.28 13.12
CA PRO A 220 9.01 7.62 12.14
C PRO A 220 9.41 8.54 10.98
N PRO A 221 10.37 8.14 10.12
CA PRO A 221 10.69 8.86 8.90
C PRO A 221 9.51 8.88 7.90
N PHE A 222 9.42 9.97 7.12
CA PHE A 222 8.34 10.19 6.16
C PHE A 222 8.87 10.37 4.73
N PHE A 223 8.12 9.80 3.78
CA PHE A 223 8.14 10.18 2.37
C PHE A 223 6.84 10.93 2.05
N VAL A 224 6.95 12.07 1.37
CA VAL A 224 5.79 12.90 0.99
C VAL A 224 5.92 13.28 -0.48
N PHE A 225 4.89 13.00 -1.27
CA PHE A 225 4.82 13.39 -2.67
C PHE A 225 3.52 14.13 -2.95
N GLN A 226 3.63 15.28 -3.64
CA GLN A 226 2.51 16.16 -3.94
C GLN A 226 2.67 16.83 -5.30
N THR A 227 1.58 17.39 -5.84
CA THR A 227 1.59 18.31 -6.97
C THR A 227 1.09 19.68 -6.56
N ALA A 228 1.66 20.74 -7.13
CA ALA A 228 1.38 22.12 -6.71
C ALA A 228 -0.01 22.59 -7.17
N ASP A 229 -0.56 21.97 -8.22
CA ASP A 229 -1.90 22.24 -8.74
C ASP A 229 -3.02 21.41 -8.06
N ASP A 230 -2.66 20.59 -7.07
CA ASP A 230 -3.62 19.85 -6.23
C ASP A 230 -4.31 20.81 -5.24
N PRO A 231 -5.66 20.84 -5.14
CA PRO A 231 -6.36 21.68 -4.18
C PRO A 231 -6.02 21.36 -2.71
N TYR A 232 -5.48 20.17 -2.41
CA TYR A 232 -4.99 19.79 -1.09
C TYR A 232 -3.50 20.00 -0.90
N GLY A 233 -2.81 20.67 -1.85
CA GLY A 233 -1.35 20.81 -1.89
C GLY A 233 -0.72 21.34 -0.61
N ASN A 234 -1.42 22.20 0.15
CA ASN A 234 -0.95 22.74 1.42
C ASN A 234 -0.71 21.66 2.49
N SER A 235 -1.45 20.57 2.46
CA SER A 235 -1.30 19.45 3.41
C SER A 235 0.12 18.88 3.44
N ALA A 236 0.76 18.74 2.27
CA ALA A 236 2.14 18.25 2.17
C ALA A 236 3.16 19.22 2.78
N LEU A 237 2.94 20.53 2.60
CA LEU A 237 3.81 21.57 3.11
C LEU A 237 3.79 21.62 4.64
N VAL A 238 2.60 21.68 5.25
CA VAL A 238 2.48 21.84 6.70
C VAL A 238 2.99 20.63 7.47
N ILE A 239 2.69 19.41 7.01
CA ILE A 239 3.22 18.20 7.68
C ILE A 239 4.74 18.12 7.54
N SER A 240 5.30 18.41 6.38
CA SER A 240 6.74 18.35 6.15
C SER A 240 7.48 19.41 6.96
N GLN A 241 6.94 20.62 7.07
CA GLN A 241 7.47 21.66 7.91
C GLN A 241 7.49 21.24 9.39
N ALA A 242 6.40 20.67 9.89
CA ALA A 242 6.28 20.23 11.28
C ALA A 242 7.27 19.09 11.60
N LEU A 243 7.41 18.10 10.68
CA LEU A 243 8.41 17.02 10.81
C LEU A 243 9.83 17.60 10.87
N ARG A 244 10.17 18.49 9.95
CA ARG A 244 11.49 19.14 9.90
C ARG A 244 11.80 19.94 11.17
N ASN A 245 10.82 20.65 11.71
CA ASN A 245 10.97 21.43 12.95
C ASN A 245 11.32 20.54 14.15
N GLN A 246 10.82 19.30 14.18
CA GLN A 246 11.12 18.28 15.19
C GLN A 246 12.31 17.38 14.79
N LYS A 247 13.05 17.73 13.72
CA LYS A 247 14.20 16.98 13.22
C LYS A 247 13.88 15.53 12.81
N ILE A 248 12.62 15.24 12.48
CA ILE A 248 12.22 13.95 11.95
C ILE A 248 12.62 13.87 10.48
N PRO A 249 13.27 12.77 10.04
CA PRO A 249 13.62 12.59 8.65
C PRO A 249 12.39 12.66 7.74
N VAL A 250 12.42 13.56 6.77
CA VAL A 250 11.36 13.73 5.79
C VAL A 250 11.94 13.97 4.41
N GLN A 251 11.45 13.25 3.42
CA GLN A 251 11.74 13.46 2.01
C GLN A 251 10.48 13.99 1.34
N LEU A 252 10.48 15.27 0.95
CA LEU A 252 9.36 15.95 0.30
C LEU A 252 9.68 16.18 -1.18
N HIS A 253 8.71 15.82 -2.03
CA HIS A 253 8.71 16.11 -3.45
C HIS A 253 7.44 16.83 -3.85
N ILE A 254 7.58 17.97 -4.55
CA ILE A 254 6.46 18.73 -5.12
C ILE A 254 6.73 18.90 -6.60
N TYR A 255 5.79 18.45 -7.43
CA TYR A 255 5.81 18.64 -8.88
C TYR A 255 4.81 19.72 -9.29
N GLU A 256 5.10 20.41 -10.36
CA GLU A 256 4.27 21.54 -10.82
C GLU A 256 2.84 21.12 -11.10
N LYS A 257 2.66 19.97 -11.77
CA LYS A 257 1.35 19.51 -12.28
C LYS A 257 1.10 18.04 -12.02
N GLY A 258 -0.17 17.69 -11.87
CA GLY A 258 -0.64 16.33 -11.70
C GLY A 258 -2.05 16.26 -11.12
N GLY A 259 -2.51 17.34 -10.49
CA GLY A 259 -3.80 17.37 -9.80
C GLY A 259 -3.84 16.36 -8.65
N HIS A 260 -4.99 15.72 -8.45
CA HIS A 260 -5.26 14.84 -7.33
C HIS A 260 -5.74 13.45 -7.78
N GLY A 261 -5.39 12.39 -7.03
CA GLY A 261 -6.01 11.07 -7.21
C GLY A 261 -5.53 10.27 -8.42
N TYR A 262 -4.28 10.43 -8.86
CA TYR A 262 -3.73 9.75 -10.04
C TYR A 262 -3.23 8.31 -9.77
N GLY A 263 -2.94 7.92 -8.53
CA GLY A 263 -2.41 6.59 -8.18
C GLY A 263 -1.17 6.20 -8.98
N LEU A 264 -1.21 5.03 -9.65
CA LEU A 264 -0.18 4.57 -10.59
C LEU A 264 -0.50 4.91 -12.06
N ARG A 265 -1.63 5.55 -12.33
CA ARG A 265 -2.16 5.71 -13.68
C ARG A 265 -1.53 6.92 -14.38
N ALA A 266 -0.38 6.69 -15.06
CA ALA A 266 0.39 7.74 -15.73
C ALA A 266 -0.41 8.49 -16.83
N HIS A 267 -1.48 7.87 -17.39
CA HIS A 267 -2.38 8.55 -18.33
C HIS A 267 -3.25 9.63 -17.68
N LEU A 268 -3.41 9.60 -16.35
CA LEU A 268 -4.10 10.66 -15.61
C LEU A 268 -3.15 11.82 -15.27
N ALA A 269 -1.90 11.50 -14.93
CA ALA A 269 -0.88 12.50 -14.63
C ALA A 269 0.53 11.92 -14.77
N GLU A 270 1.45 12.67 -15.38
CA GLU A 270 2.87 12.28 -15.46
C GLU A 270 3.49 12.09 -14.05
N ALA A 271 3.01 12.84 -13.07
CA ALA A 271 3.40 12.74 -11.68
C ALA A 271 3.30 11.31 -11.13
N ALA A 272 2.37 10.48 -11.63
CA ALA A 272 2.24 9.08 -11.24
C ALA A 272 3.50 8.27 -11.51
N SER A 273 4.18 8.50 -12.63
CA SER A 273 5.44 7.82 -12.97
C SER A 273 6.65 8.35 -12.19
N LYS A 274 6.55 9.54 -11.61
CA LYS A 274 7.64 10.17 -10.86
C LYS A 274 7.68 9.71 -9.41
N TRP A 275 6.54 9.71 -8.71
CA TRP A 275 6.52 9.34 -7.29
C TRP A 275 6.93 7.89 -7.06
N THR A 276 6.55 6.97 -7.94
CA THR A 276 6.91 5.55 -7.83
C THR A 276 8.41 5.33 -7.83
N LYS A 277 9.14 5.97 -8.75
CA LYS A 277 10.60 5.86 -8.84
C LYS A 277 11.31 6.50 -7.63
N LEU A 278 10.81 7.63 -7.16
CA LEU A 278 11.35 8.29 -5.98
C LEU A 278 11.10 7.47 -4.71
N MET A 279 9.91 6.91 -4.57
CA MET A 279 9.53 6.04 -3.46
C MET A 279 10.37 4.75 -3.44
N GLU A 280 10.59 4.11 -4.60
CA GLU A 280 11.47 2.94 -4.72
C GLU A 280 12.86 3.25 -4.20
N THR A 281 13.44 4.37 -4.65
CA THR A 281 14.77 4.81 -4.18
C THR A 281 14.77 5.06 -2.67
N TRP A 282 13.73 5.71 -2.14
CA TRP A 282 13.63 5.99 -0.71
C TRP A 282 13.50 4.73 0.13
N LEU A 283 12.71 3.75 -0.30
CA LEU A 283 12.57 2.46 0.39
C LEU A 283 13.92 1.72 0.53
N MET A 284 14.85 1.92 -0.40
CA MET A 284 16.19 1.33 -0.30
C MET A 284 17.08 2.00 0.75
N THR A 285 16.76 3.21 1.19
CA THR A 285 17.55 3.96 2.20
C THR A 285 17.13 3.62 3.63
N LEU A 286 15.99 2.99 3.83
CA LEU A 286 15.48 2.54 5.12
C LEU A 286 16.13 1.18 5.46
#